data_eede74b0d8b25d61d5d72b0a3cf62d87
#
_entry.id   eede74b0d8b25d61d5d72b0a3cf62d87
#
_cell.length_a   1.000
_cell.length_b   1.000
_cell.length_c   1.000
_cell.angle_alpha   90.00
_cell.angle_beta   90.00
_cell.angle_gamma   90.00
#
_symmetry.space_group_name_H-M   'P 1'
#
loop_
_entity.id
_entity.type
_entity.pdbx_description
1 polymer ?
#
loop_
_entity_poly.entity_id
_entity_poly.type
_entity_poly.pdbx_seq_one_letter_code
_entity_poly.pdbx_strand_id
1 'polypeptide(L)'
;SSLAYLISLKVDRLKIDRSFAQGVAESRGNQDLIAALVGLGNALKLDIVVEGVETEHDAAVLEALGCRIAQGYHFARPMPVESLVAWIARRDQNEAAPTRAVA
;
A
#
# COMPACT_ATOMS: atom_id res chain seq x y z
N SER A 1 22.41 11.25 10.76
CA SER A 1 21.49 10.13 10.91
C SER A 1 20.63 9.97 9.67
N SER A 2 20.05 8.80 9.53
CA SER A 2 19.16 8.51 8.40
C SER A 2 17.95 9.44 8.36
N LEU A 3 17.42 9.80 9.51
CA LEU A 3 16.27 10.69 9.58
C LEU A 3 16.63 12.11 9.12
N ALA A 4 17.78 12.62 9.58
CA ALA A 4 18.22 13.94 9.14
C ALA A 4 18.47 13.96 7.63
N TYR A 5 19.04 12.88 7.09
CA TYR A 5 19.24 12.75 5.67
C TYR A 5 17.92 12.77 4.90
N LEU A 6 16.95 11.99 5.37
CA LEU A 6 15.63 11.94 4.76
C LEU A 6 14.96 13.32 4.74
N ILE A 7 15.06 14.05 5.86
CA ILE A 7 14.48 15.39 5.94
C ILE A 7 15.16 16.35 4.98
N SER A 8 16.47 16.18 4.77
CA SER A 8 17.22 17.04 3.88
C SER A 8 16.98 16.75 2.39
N LEU A 9 16.47 15.57 2.07
CA LEU A 9 16.18 15.22 0.68
C LEU A 9 14.90 15.91 0.22
N LYS A 10 14.92 16.36 -1.02
CA LYS A 10 13.71 16.89 -1.63
C LYS A 10 13.02 15.75 -2.36
N VAL A 11 12.35 14.90 -1.61
CA VAL A 11 11.60 13.79 -2.17
C VAL A 11 10.11 14.07 -2.02
N ASP A 12 9.34 13.62 -2.98
CA ASP A 12 7.88 13.83 -2.99
C ASP A 12 7.13 12.60 -2.52
N ARG A 13 7.77 11.46 -2.54
CA ARG A 13 7.08 10.19 -2.36
C ARG A 13 7.95 9.20 -1.61
N LEU A 14 7.31 8.44 -0.73
CA LEU A 14 7.95 7.34 -0.01
C LEU A 14 7.19 6.06 -0.36
N LYS A 15 7.91 5.05 -0.83
CA LYS A 15 7.30 3.76 -1.13
C LYS A 15 7.52 2.81 0.02
N ILE A 16 6.44 2.16 0.45
CA ILE A 16 6.49 1.11 1.45
C ILE A 16 6.56 -0.21 0.71
N ASP A 17 7.64 -0.96 0.96
CA ASP A 17 7.89 -2.21 0.27
C ASP A 17 6.80 -3.25 0.53
N ARG A 18 6.61 -4.12 -0.43
CA ARG A 18 5.61 -5.20 -0.34
C ARG A 18 5.78 -6.08 0.89
N SER A 19 7.00 -6.25 1.36
CA SER A 19 7.27 -7.11 2.51
C SER A 19 6.56 -6.63 3.78
N PHE A 20 6.23 -5.35 3.85
CA PHE A 20 5.49 -4.79 4.98
C PHE A 20 3.99 -4.77 4.74
N ALA A 21 3.57 -4.80 3.49
CA ALA A 21 2.16 -4.73 3.13
C ALA A 21 1.49 -6.09 3.06
N GLN A 22 2.19 -7.09 2.54
CA GLN A 22 1.63 -8.43 2.42
C GLN A 22 1.40 -9.03 3.80
N GLY A 23 0.17 -9.46 4.05
CA GLY A 23 -0.20 -10.02 5.33
C GLY A 23 -0.33 -9.01 6.45
N VAL A 24 -0.37 -7.72 6.13
CA VAL A 24 -0.43 -6.67 7.16
C VAL A 24 -1.66 -6.81 8.05
N ALA A 25 -2.76 -7.33 7.53
CA ALA A 25 -3.97 -7.52 8.32
C ALA A 25 -3.76 -8.50 9.47
N GLU A 26 -2.76 -9.39 9.34
CA GLU A 26 -2.45 -10.39 10.35
C GLU A 26 -1.16 -10.06 11.12
N SER A 27 -0.57 -8.91 10.89
CA SER A 27 0.71 -8.56 11.50
C SER A 27 0.62 -7.23 12.25
N ARG A 28 0.51 -7.30 13.56
CA ARG A 28 0.47 -6.10 14.39
C ARG A 28 1.77 -5.29 14.26
N GLY A 29 2.90 -5.97 14.17
CA GLY A 29 4.18 -5.28 14.00
C GLY A 29 4.23 -4.46 12.72
N ASN A 30 3.77 -5.03 11.61
CA ASN A 30 3.72 -4.31 10.35
C ASN A 30 2.70 -3.18 10.38
N GLN A 31 1.57 -3.38 11.05
CA GLN A 31 0.58 -2.32 11.23
C GLN A 31 1.19 -1.12 11.98
N ASP A 32 1.90 -1.39 13.06
CA ASP A 32 2.53 -0.34 13.85
C ASP A 32 3.60 0.40 13.06
N LEU A 33 4.41 -0.35 12.31
CA LEU A 33 5.43 0.25 11.47
C LEU A 33 4.83 1.16 10.40
N ILE A 34 3.81 0.68 9.70
CA ILE A 34 3.18 1.45 8.65
C ILE A 34 2.50 2.68 9.23
N ALA A 35 1.85 2.57 10.40
CA ALA A 35 1.25 3.73 11.05
C ALA A 35 2.30 4.80 11.35
N ALA A 36 3.48 4.40 11.81
CA ALA A 36 4.58 5.33 12.06
C ALA A 36 5.08 5.98 10.77
N LEU A 37 5.21 5.21 9.70
CA LEU A 37 5.64 5.74 8.40
C LEU A 37 4.60 6.71 7.82
N VAL A 38 3.33 6.43 7.97
CA VAL A 38 2.27 7.33 7.54
C VAL A 38 2.35 8.65 8.31
N GLY A 39 2.57 8.58 9.62
CA GLY A 39 2.74 9.78 10.43
C GLY A 39 3.93 10.61 9.98
N LEU A 40 5.05 9.96 9.69
CA LEU A 40 6.24 10.62 9.18
C LEU A 40 5.97 11.27 7.82
N GLY A 41 5.32 10.53 6.92
CA GLY A 41 4.98 11.05 5.61
C GLY A 41 4.08 12.29 5.69
N ASN A 42 3.10 12.25 6.58
CA ASN A 42 2.21 13.39 6.78
C ASN A 42 2.98 14.61 7.32
N ALA A 43 3.89 14.38 8.25
CA ALA A 43 4.70 15.45 8.83
C ALA A 43 5.62 16.09 7.79
N LEU A 44 6.17 15.30 6.88
CA LEU A 44 7.09 15.77 5.84
C LEU A 44 6.39 16.10 4.53
N LYS A 45 5.07 15.95 4.46
CA LYS A 45 4.28 16.23 3.27
C LYS A 45 4.70 15.34 2.09
N LEU A 46 4.96 14.08 2.38
CA LEU A 46 5.28 13.08 1.36
C LEU A 46 4.04 12.26 1.02
N ASP A 47 3.93 11.88 -0.24
CA ASP A 47 2.96 10.88 -0.63
C ASP A 47 3.49 9.51 -0.21
N ILE A 48 2.67 8.75 0.47
CA ILE A 48 3.01 7.39 0.86
C ILE A 48 2.34 6.44 -0.12
N VAL A 49 3.14 5.63 -0.80
CA VAL A 49 2.65 4.62 -1.73
C VAL A 49 3.02 3.25 -1.18
N VAL A 50 2.03 2.39 -0.98
CA VAL A 50 2.25 1.05 -0.49
C VAL A 50 2.27 0.09 -1.67
N GLU A 51 3.33 -0.68 -1.81
CA GLU A 51 3.47 -1.65 -2.88
C GLU A 51 3.00 -3.03 -2.46
N GLY A 52 2.53 -3.81 -3.42
CA GLY A 52 2.28 -5.23 -3.20
C GLY A 52 1.04 -5.57 -2.42
N VAL A 53 0.04 -4.71 -2.43
CA VAL A 53 -1.24 -5.01 -1.77
C VAL A 53 -1.99 -6.02 -2.63
N GLU A 54 -2.25 -7.20 -2.09
CA GLU A 54 -2.83 -8.29 -2.86
C GLU A 54 -4.23 -8.68 -2.44
N THR A 55 -4.65 -8.38 -1.23
CA THR A 55 -5.96 -8.78 -0.73
C THR A 55 -6.78 -7.56 -0.34
N GLU A 56 -8.09 -7.72 -0.44
CA GLU A 56 -9.02 -6.71 0.00
C GLU A 56 -8.88 -6.44 1.50
N HIS A 57 -8.62 -7.48 2.27
CA HIS A 57 -8.45 -7.36 3.72
C HIS A 57 -7.23 -6.51 4.07
N ASP A 58 -6.09 -6.78 3.42
CA ASP A 58 -4.89 -5.98 3.64
C ASP A 58 -5.12 -4.53 3.21
N ALA A 59 -5.79 -4.31 2.09
CA ALA A 59 -6.10 -2.97 1.61
C ALA A 59 -6.98 -2.21 2.62
N ALA A 60 -7.97 -2.87 3.20
CA ALA A 60 -8.83 -2.24 4.19
C ALA A 60 -8.07 -1.83 5.44
N VAL A 61 -7.15 -2.68 5.90
CA VAL A 61 -6.30 -2.36 7.05
C VAL A 61 -5.39 -1.18 6.73
N LEU A 62 -4.78 -1.16 5.55
CA LEU A 62 -3.92 -0.06 5.15
C LEU A 62 -4.69 1.27 5.08
N GLU A 63 -5.90 1.24 4.56
CA GLU A 63 -6.75 2.42 4.54
C GLU A 63 -7.03 2.92 5.96
N ALA A 64 -7.35 2.01 6.87
CA ALA A 64 -7.59 2.35 8.26
C ALA A 64 -6.35 2.94 8.95
N LEU A 65 -5.16 2.56 8.49
CA LEU A 65 -3.90 3.10 9.00
C LEU A 65 -3.54 4.46 8.40
N GLY A 66 -4.33 4.94 7.46
CA GLY A 66 -4.10 6.25 6.85
C GLY A 66 -3.40 6.24 5.51
N CYS A 67 -3.17 5.07 4.93
CA CYS A 67 -2.59 4.98 3.59
C CYS A 67 -3.64 5.38 2.57
N ARG A 68 -3.31 6.32 1.70
CA ARG A 68 -4.24 6.79 0.69
C ARG A 68 -3.93 6.31 -0.71
N ILE A 69 -2.69 5.95 -0.99
CA ILE A 69 -2.25 5.50 -2.30
C ILE A 69 -1.63 4.13 -2.16
N ALA A 70 -2.05 3.19 -2.98
CA ALA A 70 -1.52 1.85 -2.94
C ALA A 70 -1.37 1.30 -4.35
N GLN A 71 -0.46 0.37 -4.51
CA GLN A 71 -0.20 -0.34 -5.74
C GLN A 71 -0.26 -1.82 -5.43
N GLY A 72 -1.11 -2.54 -6.14
CA GLY A 72 -1.27 -3.96 -5.91
C GLY A 72 -1.15 -4.73 -7.20
N TYR A 73 -0.84 -6.01 -7.09
CA TYR A 73 -0.65 -6.87 -8.23
C TYR A 73 0.32 -6.34 -9.27
N HIS A 74 0.66 -7.18 -10.20
CA HIS A 74 1.67 -6.84 -11.20
C HIS A 74 1.28 -5.71 -12.12
N PHE A 75 -0.02 -5.49 -12.31
CA PHE A 75 -0.47 -4.58 -13.33
C PHE A 75 -1.30 -3.41 -12.84
N ALA A 76 -1.53 -3.34 -11.55
CA ALA A 76 -2.25 -2.19 -11.01
C ALA A 76 -1.31 -1.00 -10.91
N ARG A 77 -1.74 0.13 -11.40
CA ARG A 77 -1.01 1.37 -11.22
C ARG A 77 -1.22 1.88 -9.81
N PRO A 78 -0.36 2.74 -9.29
CA PRO A 78 -0.63 3.42 -8.03
C PRO A 78 -2.00 4.10 -8.11
N MET A 79 -2.82 3.87 -7.10
CA MET A 79 -4.18 4.41 -7.06
C MET A 79 -4.62 4.61 -5.62
N PRO A 80 -5.67 5.40 -5.38
CA PRO A 80 -6.25 5.49 -4.04
C PRO A 80 -6.62 4.10 -3.52
N VAL A 81 -6.44 3.89 -2.22
CA VAL A 81 -6.68 2.57 -1.63
C VAL A 81 -8.12 2.10 -1.87
N GLU A 82 -9.09 2.99 -1.79
CA GLU A 82 -10.48 2.60 -2.04
C GLU A 82 -10.69 2.12 -3.47
N SER A 83 -9.98 2.68 -4.43
CA SER A 83 -10.02 2.23 -5.82
C SER A 83 -9.36 0.86 -5.96
N LEU A 84 -8.28 0.63 -5.21
CA LEU A 84 -7.59 -0.65 -5.21
C LEU A 84 -8.47 -1.74 -4.62
N VAL A 85 -9.20 -1.45 -3.55
CA VAL A 85 -10.15 -2.40 -2.98
C VAL A 85 -11.15 -2.85 -4.04
N ALA A 86 -11.72 -1.90 -4.79
CA ALA A 86 -12.67 -2.22 -5.85
C ALA A 86 -11.99 -3.00 -6.98
N TRP A 87 -10.75 -2.63 -7.32
CA TRP A 87 -10.00 -3.32 -8.37
C TRP A 87 -9.72 -4.78 -8.00
N ILE A 88 -9.29 -5.01 -6.76
CA ILE A 88 -9.03 -6.37 -6.26
C ILE A 88 -10.31 -7.19 -6.24
N ALA A 89 -11.41 -6.60 -5.78
CA ALA A 89 -12.69 -7.30 -5.74
C ALA A 89 -13.13 -7.73 -7.13
N ARG A 90 -12.99 -6.86 -8.13
CA ARG A 90 -13.29 -7.19 -9.51
C ARG A 90 -12.38 -8.27 -10.06
N ARG A 91 -11.11 -8.19 -9.73
CA ARG A 91 -10.14 -9.19 -10.14
C ARG A 91 -10.49 -10.57 -9.56
N ASP A 92 -10.84 -10.63 -8.29
CA ASP A 92 -11.18 -11.89 -7.64
C ASP A 92 -12.43 -12.51 -8.28
N GLN A 93 -13.40 -11.69 -8.65
CA GLN A 93 -14.55 -12.16 -9.39
C GLN A 93 -14.15 -12.72 -10.75
N ASN A 94 -13.24 -12.06 -11.43
CA ASN A 94 -12.75 -12.51 -12.72
C ASN A 94 -11.91 -13.78 -12.61
N GLU A 95 -11.19 -13.95 -11.54
CA GLU A 95 -10.43 -15.17 -11.31
C GLU A 95 -11.31 -16.37 -11.06
N ALA A 96 -12.54 -16.17 -10.63
CA ALA A 96 -13.50 -17.24 -10.54
C ALA A 96 -13.90 -17.74 -11.92
N ALA A 97 -13.71 -16.93 -12.94
CA ALA A 97 -13.96 -17.35 -14.32
C ALA A 97 -12.71 -18.05 -14.85
N PRO A 98 -12.90 -18.99 -15.74
CA PRO A 98 -11.81 -19.85 -16.18
C PRO A 98 -10.85 -19.12 -16.97
N THR A 99 -10.21 -18.53 -17.17
CA THR A 99 -9.31 -18.05 -18.07
C THR A 99 -8.93 -16.74 -17.92
N ARG A 100 -8.32 -16.40 -17.03
CA ARG A 100 -7.77 -15.16 -17.10
C ARG A 100 -6.34 -15.17 -17.34
N ALA A 101 -6.00 -14.75 -18.43
CA ALA A 101 -4.61 -14.47 -18.65
C ALA A 101 -4.32 -13.17 -17.99
N VAL A 102 -3.73 -13.22 -16.94
CA VAL A 102 -3.19 -12.02 -16.39
C VAL A 102 -1.75 -11.99 -16.75
N ALA A 103 -1.43 -11.22 -17.60
CA ALA A 103 -0.07 -11.11 -18.02
C ALA A 103 0.81 -10.54 -16.94
#